data_94547de0b07a5d1b0a30e324c2ecb811
#
_entry.id   94547de0b07a5d1b0a30e324c2ecb811
#
_cell.length_a   1.000
_cell.length_b   1.000
_cell.length_c   1.000
_cell.angle_alpha   90.00
_cell.angle_beta   90.00
_cell.angle_gamma   90.00
#
_symmetry.space_group_name_H-M   'P 1'
#
loop_
_entity.id
_entity.type
_entity.pdbx_description
1 polymer ?
#
loop_
_entity_poly.entity_id
_entity_poly.type
_entity_poly.pdbx_seq_one_letter_code
_entity_poly.pdbx_strand_id
1 'polypeptide(L)'
;MTRQQKAESLKRRYGRHGAPESIGPMGGRGHGPGRNMGMGPKRLPRNAGTTTRRLLHYLNEDKPKMVLAFFCVILNTAATLAGSYMLRPVINTFIAPLTGEPGDPAGLARALAVLAAVFAVGVFANYAQAKVMLTVAQNALQKIRNDLFGRMQKLPVRFYDTNSNGDLMSRFTNDVDTIGQMLSSTLVQLFSGALSIIGTLFLMLYTNLILTLVTLVMIPVMMKAGGAVAGWSQKYFTAQQTSLGAVNGYIEETITGQKVVKVFCHEDTAREEFGILNHDLRYNQIRAQFFGGIMGPVMNSLSQINYSLTACVGGLLCVLRGFDVGGLTVFLNFSRQFSRPINEISMQVSNVFSALAGAERVFSVMDEEPEPADTMDCVVPSPMVGHVVFHHVTFGYDPDKTILKDINLYAKPGQKIAFVGSTGAGKTTITNLLNRFYDIRSGTITIDGADIRRISRDALRNNIAMVLQDTHLFTGTVRENIRYGRLDATDDEVVQAAKTASAHSFITRLPHGYDTMLEGDGANLSQGQRQLLNIARAAISKAPVLILDEATSSVDTRTEKHIEHGMDRLMADRTTFIIAHRLSTVRSANAIMVLEHGEIIERGTHEELLEMKGRYYELYTGMKELD
;
A
#
# COMPACT_ATOMS: atom_id res chain seq x y z
N MET A 1 9.48 -39.65 -9.60
CA MET A 1 9.25 -38.87 -8.36
C MET A 1 7.95 -39.30 -7.72
N THR A 2 7.94 -39.58 -6.42
CA THR A 2 6.67 -39.82 -5.71
C THR A 2 5.84 -38.54 -5.65
N ARG A 3 4.51 -38.65 -5.51
CA ARG A 3 3.59 -37.49 -5.41
C ARG A 3 3.99 -36.55 -4.28
N GLN A 4 4.51 -37.05 -3.18
CA GLN A 4 5.04 -36.23 -2.06
C GLN A 4 6.31 -35.46 -2.43
N GLN A 5 7.26 -36.10 -3.13
CA GLN A 5 8.47 -35.44 -3.60
C GLN A 5 8.17 -34.32 -4.62
N LYS A 6 7.17 -34.54 -5.49
CA LYS A 6 6.70 -33.54 -6.46
C LYS A 6 6.03 -32.35 -5.72
N ALA A 7 5.21 -32.62 -4.70
CA ALA A 7 4.60 -31.58 -3.86
C ALA A 7 5.63 -30.74 -3.11
N GLU A 8 6.68 -31.37 -2.54
CA GLU A 8 7.73 -30.62 -1.84
C GLU A 8 8.59 -29.79 -2.79
N SER A 9 8.89 -30.30 -3.99
CA SER A 9 9.64 -29.53 -5.02
C SER A 9 8.85 -28.31 -5.49
N LEU A 10 7.55 -28.46 -5.77
CA LEU A 10 6.66 -27.38 -6.15
C LEU A 10 6.50 -26.36 -5.01
N LYS A 11 6.36 -26.79 -3.76
CA LYS A 11 6.34 -25.90 -2.60
C LYS A 11 7.64 -25.13 -2.43
N ARG A 12 8.81 -25.74 -2.66
CA ARG A 12 10.09 -25.03 -2.61
C ARG A 12 10.20 -23.98 -3.71
N ARG A 13 9.62 -24.26 -4.88
CA ARG A 13 9.64 -23.37 -6.03
C ARG A 13 8.70 -22.19 -5.85
N TYR A 14 7.46 -22.43 -5.44
CA TYR A 14 6.41 -21.41 -5.35
C TYR A 14 6.16 -20.89 -3.93
N GLY A 15 6.48 -21.64 -2.90
CA GLY A 15 6.27 -21.23 -1.51
C GLY A 15 7.20 -20.10 -1.02
N ARG A 16 8.31 -19.86 -1.72
CA ARG A 16 9.21 -18.72 -1.43
C ARG A 16 8.64 -17.38 -1.83
N HIS A 17 7.71 -17.33 -2.78
CA HIS A 17 7.04 -16.09 -3.18
C HIS A 17 5.97 -15.62 -2.18
N GLY A 18 5.56 -16.44 -1.22
CA GLY A 18 4.60 -16.08 -0.16
C GLY A 18 5.19 -15.90 1.24
N ALA A 19 6.47 -16.23 1.46
CA ALA A 19 7.15 -15.97 2.72
C ALA A 19 7.83 -14.59 2.67
N PRO A 20 7.67 -13.72 3.68
CA PRO A 20 8.46 -12.49 3.74
C PRO A 20 9.92 -12.89 3.85
N GLU A 21 10.72 -12.51 2.85
CA GLU A 21 12.17 -12.62 2.91
C GLU A 21 12.68 -11.91 4.16
N SER A 22 13.40 -12.66 5.00
CA SER A 22 14.30 -12.07 5.97
C SER A 22 15.35 -11.31 5.16
N ILE A 23 15.35 -9.99 5.24
CA ILE A 23 16.38 -9.16 4.65
C ILE A 23 17.68 -9.45 5.40
N GLY A 24 18.47 -10.39 4.85
CA GLY A 24 19.91 -10.40 5.00
C GLY A 24 20.48 -9.37 4.02
N PRO A 25 21.67 -8.81 4.28
CA PRO A 25 22.21 -7.77 3.43
C PRO A 25 22.61 -8.35 2.07
N MET A 26 22.23 -7.64 1.01
CA MET A 26 22.66 -7.71 -0.38
C MET A 26 22.25 -8.89 -1.27
N GLY A 27 21.68 -8.52 -2.41
CA GLY A 27 21.76 -9.29 -3.65
C GLY A 27 20.50 -9.31 -4.51
N GLY A 28 20.33 -8.36 -5.41
CA GLY A 28 19.98 -8.51 -6.83
C GLY A 28 18.65 -9.09 -7.25
N ARG A 29 17.85 -8.23 -7.90
CA ARG A 29 16.99 -8.43 -9.09
C ARG A 29 15.86 -9.45 -9.05
N GLY A 30 14.67 -8.95 -9.30
CA GLY A 30 13.51 -9.68 -9.79
C GLY A 30 12.31 -8.76 -9.96
N HIS A 31 12.13 -8.20 -11.15
CA HIS A 31 10.90 -7.55 -11.58
C HIS A 31 9.80 -8.61 -11.65
N GLY A 32 8.71 -8.43 -10.90
CA GLY A 32 7.46 -9.19 -11.03
C GLY A 32 6.32 -8.38 -10.42
N PRO A 33 5.27 -8.03 -11.18
CA PRO A 33 4.10 -7.36 -10.65
C PRO A 33 3.25 -8.36 -9.89
N GLY A 34 2.79 -8.00 -8.71
CA GLY A 34 1.75 -8.75 -8.00
C GLY A 34 2.22 -9.45 -6.72
N ARG A 35 2.60 -8.67 -5.71
CA ARG A 35 2.77 -9.23 -4.36
C ARG A 35 1.42 -9.22 -3.65
N ASN A 36 0.79 -10.39 -3.62
CA ASN A 36 -0.47 -10.68 -2.95
C ASN A 36 -0.49 -10.20 -1.50
N MET A 37 -1.65 -9.66 -1.10
CA MET A 37 -2.11 -9.45 0.26
C MET A 37 -2.09 -10.75 1.08
N GLY A 38 -0.90 -11.21 1.49
CA GLY A 38 -0.73 -12.21 2.53
C GLY A 38 -0.46 -11.49 3.84
N MET A 39 -1.29 -11.69 4.87
CA MET A 39 -0.92 -11.40 6.24
C MET A 39 0.35 -12.19 6.57
N GLY A 40 1.53 -11.60 6.32
CA GLY A 40 2.82 -12.13 6.75
C GLY A 40 2.86 -12.23 8.28
N PRO A 41 3.79 -13.02 8.86
CA PRO A 41 3.94 -13.12 10.31
C PRO A 41 4.04 -11.71 10.89
N LYS A 42 3.20 -11.44 11.90
CA LYS A 42 3.09 -10.15 12.58
C LYS A 42 4.47 -9.71 13.04
N ARG A 43 5.10 -8.80 12.31
CA ARG A 43 6.31 -8.14 12.80
C ARG A 43 5.89 -7.25 13.96
N LEU A 44 6.41 -7.52 15.14
CA LEU A 44 6.26 -6.60 16.26
C LEU A 44 6.84 -5.23 15.84
N PRO A 45 6.14 -4.14 16.10
CA PRO A 45 6.62 -2.80 15.77
C PRO A 45 7.97 -2.56 16.48
N ARG A 46 8.96 -2.07 15.74
CA ARG A 46 10.30 -1.79 16.31
C ARG A 46 10.28 -0.62 17.29
N ASN A 47 9.42 0.38 17.02
CA ASN A 47 9.29 1.61 17.80
C ASN A 47 7.83 1.91 18.19
N ALA A 48 7.18 0.94 18.89
CA ALA A 48 5.77 1.06 19.27
C ALA A 48 5.46 2.38 20.04
N GLY A 49 6.36 2.83 20.91
CA GLY A 49 6.14 4.04 21.72
C GLY A 49 6.09 5.33 20.89
N THR A 50 7.04 5.51 19.96
CA THR A 50 7.08 6.69 19.09
C THR A 50 5.91 6.69 18.10
N THR A 51 5.58 5.53 17.54
CA THR A 51 4.44 5.34 16.64
C THR A 51 3.11 5.65 17.33
N THR A 52 2.92 5.15 18.56
CA THR A 52 1.72 5.43 19.38
C THR A 52 1.62 6.93 19.70
N ARG A 53 2.72 7.57 20.12
CA ARG A 53 2.73 9.01 20.39
C ARG A 53 2.36 9.84 19.16
N ARG A 54 2.84 9.44 17.98
CA ARG A 54 2.55 10.10 16.71
C ARG A 54 1.09 9.91 16.30
N LEU A 55 0.53 8.70 16.46
CA LEU A 55 -0.90 8.45 16.25
C LEU A 55 -1.78 9.28 17.20
N LEU A 56 -1.40 9.39 18.48
CA LEU A 56 -2.10 10.23 19.44
C LEU A 56 -2.05 11.71 19.04
N HIS A 57 -0.99 12.17 18.37
CA HIS A 57 -0.92 13.53 17.85
C HIS A 57 -2.02 13.82 16.81
N TYR A 58 -2.31 12.87 15.91
CA TYR A 58 -3.40 13.00 14.94
C TYR A 58 -4.80 13.07 15.59
N LEU A 59 -4.93 12.58 16.83
CA LEU A 59 -6.18 12.62 17.58
C LEU A 59 -6.33 13.90 18.44
N ASN A 60 -5.29 14.73 18.53
CA ASN A 60 -5.25 15.88 19.45
C ASN A 60 -6.35 16.91 19.22
N GLU A 61 -6.75 17.12 17.97
CA GLU A 61 -7.79 18.10 17.63
C GLU A 61 -9.18 17.63 18.06
N ASP A 62 -9.42 16.33 18.09
CA ASP A 62 -10.68 15.73 18.48
C ASP A 62 -10.71 15.26 19.95
N LYS A 63 -9.76 15.73 20.80
CA LYS A 63 -9.72 15.38 22.25
C LYS A 63 -11.06 15.49 22.95
N PRO A 64 -11.85 16.58 22.81
CA PRO A 64 -13.12 16.69 23.53
C PRO A 64 -14.11 15.60 23.09
N LYS A 65 -14.12 15.23 21.81
CA LYS A 65 -14.95 14.13 21.32
C LYS A 65 -14.47 12.78 21.86
N MET A 66 -13.16 12.56 21.96
CA MET A 66 -12.61 11.34 22.57
C MET A 66 -13.01 11.22 24.04
N VAL A 67 -12.89 12.31 24.82
CA VAL A 67 -13.32 12.33 26.22
C VAL A 67 -14.80 11.99 26.33
N LEU A 68 -15.64 12.57 25.47
CA LEU A 68 -17.07 12.23 25.41
C LEU A 68 -17.29 10.75 25.08
N ALA A 69 -16.57 10.20 24.12
CA ALA A 69 -16.68 8.78 23.76
C ALA A 69 -16.32 7.87 24.92
N PHE A 70 -15.18 8.12 25.61
CA PHE A 70 -14.79 7.36 26.79
C PHE A 70 -15.77 7.52 27.97
N PHE A 71 -16.33 8.71 28.17
CA PHE A 71 -17.40 8.91 29.14
C PHE A 71 -18.63 8.05 28.80
N CYS A 72 -19.04 8.02 27.54
CA CYS A 72 -20.13 7.14 27.09
C CYS A 72 -19.81 5.65 27.30
N VAL A 73 -18.54 5.22 27.12
CA VAL A 73 -18.13 3.83 27.46
C VAL A 73 -18.31 3.54 28.95
N ILE A 74 -17.86 4.46 29.80
CA ILE A 74 -18.03 4.31 31.27
C ILE A 74 -19.52 4.22 31.62
N LEU A 75 -20.33 5.12 31.05
CA LEU A 75 -21.78 5.14 31.29
C LEU A 75 -22.47 3.85 30.82
N ASN A 76 -22.13 3.36 29.63
CA ASN A 76 -22.67 2.10 29.10
C ASN A 76 -22.26 0.90 29.97
N THR A 77 -20.97 0.83 30.37
CA THR A 77 -20.48 -0.26 31.23
C THR A 77 -21.15 -0.20 32.60
N ALA A 78 -21.27 1.00 33.20
CA ALA A 78 -21.94 1.19 34.48
C ALA A 78 -23.44 0.81 34.37
N ALA A 79 -24.13 1.19 33.32
CA ALA A 79 -25.52 0.80 33.07
C ALA A 79 -25.69 -0.73 32.98
N THR A 80 -24.76 -1.40 32.26
CA THR A 80 -24.79 -2.87 32.12
C THR A 80 -24.56 -3.58 33.45
N LEU A 81 -23.57 -3.12 34.26
CA LEU A 81 -23.27 -3.68 35.55
C LEU A 81 -24.37 -3.40 36.58
N ALA A 82 -24.87 -2.16 36.62
CA ALA A 82 -25.97 -1.76 37.50
C ALA A 82 -27.26 -2.52 37.16
N GLY A 83 -27.58 -2.64 35.84
CA GLY A 83 -28.72 -3.42 35.38
C GLY A 83 -28.64 -4.89 35.82
N SER A 84 -27.45 -5.50 35.73
CA SER A 84 -27.22 -6.87 36.21
C SER A 84 -27.39 -6.96 37.73
N TYR A 85 -26.88 -5.99 38.49
CA TYR A 85 -26.99 -5.99 39.96
C TYR A 85 -28.44 -5.75 40.42
N MET A 86 -29.21 -4.92 39.74
CA MET A 86 -30.62 -4.62 40.05
C MET A 86 -31.54 -5.86 39.93
N LEU A 87 -31.11 -6.92 39.27
CA LEU A 87 -31.88 -8.18 39.28
C LEU A 87 -31.98 -8.79 40.68
N ARG A 88 -31.00 -8.54 41.59
CA ARG A 88 -31.02 -9.08 42.96
C ARG A 88 -32.23 -8.59 43.77
N PRO A 89 -32.45 -7.28 43.95
CA PRO A 89 -33.63 -6.80 44.63
C PRO A 89 -34.93 -7.17 43.91
N VAL A 90 -34.96 -7.18 42.57
CA VAL A 90 -36.15 -7.57 41.82
C VAL A 90 -36.55 -9.01 42.16
N ILE A 91 -35.61 -9.95 42.16
CA ILE A 91 -35.88 -11.36 42.47
C ILE A 91 -36.30 -11.53 43.93
N ASN A 92 -35.50 -10.96 44.85
CA ASN A 92 -35.70 -11.18 46.28
C ASN A 92 -36.96 -10.50 46.84
N THR A 93 -37.38 -9.36 46.30
CA THR A 93 -38.51 -8.60 46.79
C THR A 93 -39.80 -8.96 46.11
N PHE A 94 -39.81 -9.19 44.79
CA PHE A 94 -41.04 -9.29 44.02
C PHE A 94 -41.31 -10.69 43.45
N ILE A 95 -40.28 -11.53 43.20
CA ILE A 95 -40.49 -12.84 42.54
C ILE A 95 -40.45 -13.98 43.58
N ALA A 96 -39.47 -13.98 44.47
CA ALA A 96 -39.29 -14.99 45.51
C ALA A 96 -39.07 -14.31 46.87
N PRO A 97 -40.08 -13.63 47.43
CA PRO A 97 -39.96 -12.95 48.71
C PRO A 97 -39.64 -13.96 49.81
N LEU A 98 -38.63 -13.68 50.60
CA LEU A 98 -38.19 -14.52 51.73
C LEU A 98 -39.26 -14.65 52.82
N THR A 99 -40.26 -13.75 52.80
CA THR A 99 -41.37 -13.67 53.77
C THR A 99 -42.59 -14.49 53.40
N GLY A 100 -42.65 -15.11 52.21
CA GLY A 100 -43.80 -15.89 51.75
C GLY A 100 -45.07 -15.08 51.44
N GLU A 101 -45.00 -13.75 51.46
CA GLU A 101 -46.11 -12.88 51.08
C GLU A 101 -46.29 -12.84 49.55
N PRO A 102 -47.53 -12.66 49.04
CA PRO A 102 -47.77 -12.51 47.60
C PRO A 102 -47.06 -11.26 47.08
N GLY A 103 -46.28 -11.41 46.01
CA GLY A 103 -45.51 -10.32 45.41
C GLY A 103 -46.41 -9.14 44.97
N ASP A 104 -45.90 -7.90 45.10
CA ASP A 104 -46.55 -6.67 44.65
C ASP A 104 -46.35 -6.48 43.12
N PRO A 105 -47.39 -6.72 42.28
CA PRO A 105 -47.26 -6.56 40.81
C PRO A 105 -46.96 -5.11 40.38
N ALA A 106 -47.44 -4.12 41.15
CA ALA A 106 -47.21 -2.71 40.84
C ALA A 106 -45.78 -2.29 41.19
N GLY A 107 -45.22 -2.84 42.26
CA GLY A 107 -43.81 -2.69 42.64
C GLY A 107 -42.88 -3.33 41.60
N LEU A 108 -43.22 -4.54 41.16
CA LEU A 108 -42.45 -5.23 40.09
C LEU A 108 -42.47 -4.42 38.81
N ALA A 109 -43.65 -3.92 38.37
CA ALA A 109 -43.73 -3.11 37.14
C ALA A 109 -42.86 -1.84 37.23
N ARG A 110 -42.83 -1.16 38.38
CA ARG A 110 -41.95 -0.01 38.62
C ARG A 110 -40.48 -0.39 38.57
N ALA A 111 -40.09 -1.48 39.20
CA ALA A 111 -38.69 -1.95 39.18
C ALA A 111 -38.25 -2.34 37.78
N LEU A 112 -39.08 -3.01 36.98
CA LEU A 112 -38.82 -3.33 35.59
C LEU A 112 -38.74 -2.07 34.71
N ALA A 113 -39.58 -1.05 34.96
CA ALA A 113 -39.49 0.23 34.24
C ALA A 113 -38.18 0.96 34.52
N VAL A 114 -37.68 0.96 35.75
CA VAL A 114 -36.37 1.53 36.11
C VAL A 114 -35.24 0.74 35.45
N LEU A 115 -35.31 -0.59 35.45
CA LEU A 115 -34.35 -1.45 34.79
C LEU A 115 -34.31 -1.18 33.26
N ALA A 116 -35.49 -1.05 32.64
CA ALA A 116 -35.57 -0.69 31.22
C ALA A 116 -34.96 0.69 30.92
N ALA A 117 -35.20 1.68 31.80
CA ALA A 117 -34.59 3.01 31.68
C ALA A 117 -33.06 2.97 31.76
N VAL A 118 -32.50 2.18 32.70
CA VAL A 118 -31.05 1.99 32.83
C VAL A 118 -30.45 1.39 31.57
N PHE A 119 -31.08 0.34 31.00
CA PHE A 119 -30.60 -0.25 29.76
C PHE A 119 -30.77 0.70 28.56
N ALA A 120 -31.87 1.48 28.51
CA ALA A 120 -32.06 2.49 27.47
C ALA A 120 -30.94 3.56 27.47
N VAL A 121 -30.53 4.02 28.67
CA VAL A 121 -29.37 4.92 28.81
C VAL A 121 -28.08 4.25 28.31
N GLY A 122 -27.86 2.98 28.64
CA GLY A 122 -26.72 2.20 28.14
C GLY A 122 -26.71 2.10 26.61
N VAL A 123 -27.84 1.77 25.99
CA VAL A 123 -27.98 1.68 24.52
C VAL A 123 -27.69 3.03 23.85
N PHE A 124 -28.26 4.12 24.40
CA PHE A 124 -28.01 5.46 23.88
C PHE A 124 -26.52 5.87 24.01
N ALA A 125 -25.91 5.58 25.17
CA ALA A 125 -24.49 5.83 25.40
C ALA A 125 -23.61 5.03 24.42
N ASN A 126 -23.94 3.76 24.18
CA ASN A 126 -23.22 2.93 23.22
C ASN A 126 -23.35 3.46 21.77
N TYR A 127 -24.54 3.88 21.36
CA TYR A 127 -24.75 4.51 20.06
C TYR A 127 -23.96 5.81 19.91
N ALA A 128 -24.04 6.70 20.90
CA ALA A 128 -23.33 7.96 20.90
C ALA A 128 -21.80 7.74 20.81
N GLN A 129 -21.28 6.82 21.62
CA GLN A 129 -19.86 6.44 21.61
C GLN A 129 -19.42 5.93 20.25
N ALA A 130 -20.20 5.00 19.65
CA ALA A 130 -19.85 4.43 18.34
C ALA A 130 -19.81 5.50 17.24
N LYS A 131 -20.81 6.39 17.20
CA LYS A 131 -20.89 7.50 16.23
C LYS A 131 -19.74 8.49 16.41
N VAL A 132 -19.47 8.89 17.65
CA VAL A 132 -18.39 9.86 17.94
C VAL A 132 -17.02 9.27 17.60
N MET A 133 -16.76 8.02 18.02
CA MET A 133 -15.46 7.39 17.79
C MET A 133 -15.20 7.11 16.30
N LEU A 134 -16.25 6.74 15.54
CA LEU A 134 -16.16 6.61 14.09
C LEU A 134 -15.76 7.95 13.44
N THR A 135 -16.39 9.06 13.86
CA THR A 135 -16.08 10.40 13.33
C THR A 135 -14.62 10.79 13.63
N VAL A 136 -14.18 10.58 14.87
CA VAL A 136 -12.77 10.86 15.29
C VAL A 136 -11.79 10.04 14.47
N ALA A 137 -12.06 8.74 14.30
CA ALA A 137 -11.20 7.86 13.51
C ALA A 137 -11.12 8.32 12.05
N GLN A 138 -12.26 8.64 11.41
CA GLN A 138 -12.28 9.08 10.00
C GLN A 138 -11.56 10.42 9.80
N ASN A 139 -11.71 11.38 10.72
CA ASN A 139 -10.97 12.63 10.68
C ASN A 139 -9.45 12.41 10.75
N ALA A 140 -9.00 11.55 11.66
CA ALA A 140 -7.58 11.19 11.78
C ALA A 140 -7.06 10.50 10.50
N LEU A 141 -7.83 9.56 9.94
CA LEU A 141 -7.47 8.87 8.69
C LEU A 141 -7.38 9.83 7.50
N GLN A 142 -8.31 10.77 7.39
CA GLN A 142 -8.27 11.79 6.35
C GLN A 142 -6.96 12.59 6.43
N LYS A 143 -6.57 13.02 7.64
CA LYS A 143 -5.31 13.75 7.84
C LYS A 143 -4.09 12.90 7.48
N ILE A 144 -4.05 11.65 7.98
CA ILE A 144 -2.96 10.72 7.67
C ILE A 144 -2.83 10.50 6.15
N ARG A 145 -3.94 10.31 5.42
CA ARG A 145 -3.91 10.15 3.96
C ARG A 145 -3.44 11.43 3.25
N ASN A 146 -3.89 12.59 3.69
CA ASN A 146 -3.48 13.87 3.11
C ASN A 146 -1.98 14.13 3.33
N ASP A 147 -1.48 13.90 4.55
CA ASP A 147 -0.07 14.09 4.88
C ASP A 147 0.82 13.09 4.14
N LEU A 148 0.39 11.81 4.07
CA LEU A 148 1.10 10.77 3.32
C LEU A 148 1.18 11.14 1.84
N PHE A 149 0.05 11.50 1.22
CA PHE A 149 0.01 11.88 -0.19
C PHE A 149 0.85 13.13 -0.45
N GLY A 150 0.67 14.17 0.38
CA GLY A 150 1.44 15.41 0.27
C GLY A 150 2.95 15.21 0.44
N ARG A 151 3.35 14.25 1.31
CA ARG A 151 4.76 13.89 1.46
C ARG A 151 5.28 13.12 0.25
N MET A 152 4.52 12.17 -0.25
CA MET A 152 4.90 11.40 -1.43
C MET A 152 5.14 12.30 -2.65
N GLN A 153 4.32 13.33 -2.89
CA GLN A 153 4.54 14.27 -3.99
C GLN A 153 5.90 15.01 -3.92
N LYS A 154 6.55 15.02 -2.77
CA LYS A 154 7.83 15.70 -2.54
C LYS A 154 9.04 14.75 -2.51
N LEU A 155 8.82 13.44 -2.66
CA LEU A 155 9.89 12.45 -2.63
C LEU A 155 10.64 12.41 -3.97
N PRO A 156 11.95 12.13 -3.95
CA PRO A 156 12.77 12.01 -5.17
C PRO A 156 12.34 10.79 -5.99
N VAL A 157 12.58 10.85 -7.31
CA VAL A 157 12.28 9.75 -8.25
C VAL A 157 12.93 8.42 -7.81
N ARG A 158 14.12 8.48 -7.20
CA ARG A 158 14.79 7.31 -6.61
C ARG A 158 13.90 6.50 -5.68
N PHE A 159 13.05 7.15 -4.91
CA PHE A 159 12.12 6.46 -4.01
C PHE A 159 11.13 5.57 -4.79
N TYR A 160 10.63 6.06 -5.91
CA TYR A 160 9.68 5.33 -6.78
C TYR A 160 10.38 4.23 -7.58
N ASP A 161 11.63 4.43 -7.98
CA ASP A 161 12.42 3.41 -8.67
C ASP A 161 12.80 2.22 -7.77
N THR A 162 12.87 2.46 -6.45
CA THR A 162 13.26 1.42 -5.46
C THR A 162 12.07 0.76 -4.77
N ASN A 163 10.88 1.35 -4.81
CA ASN A 163 9.67 0.83 -4.17
C ASN A 163 8.63 0.43 -5.23
N SER A 164 7.96 -0.70 -5.03
CA SER A 164 6.90 -1.12 -5.95
C SER A 164 5.62 -0.29 -5.74
N ASN A 165 4.92 0.03 -6.84
CA ASN A 165 3.63 0.71 -6.79
C ASN A 165 2.61 -0.03 -5.91
N GLY A 166 2.63 -1.37 -5.93
CA GLY A 166 1.75 -2.20 -5.11
C GLY A 166 1.99 -2.03 -3.61
N ASP A 167 3.26 -1.96 -3.18
CA ASP A 167 3.61 -1.71 -1.78
C ASP A 167 3.16 -0.31 -1.34
N LEU A 168 3.36 0.71 -2.18
CA LEU A 168 2.93 2.08 -1.90
C LEU A 168 1.41 2.18 -1.80
N MET A 169 0.67 1.58 -2.74
CA MET A 169 -0.79 1.52 -2.69
C MET A 169 -1.31 0.79 -1.44
N SER A 170 -0.65 -0.31 -1.03
CA SER A 170 -1.01 -1.05 0.18
C SER A 170 -0.90 -0.19 1.45
N ARG A 171 0.01 0.79 1.48
CA ARG A 171 0.12 1.74 2.61
C ARG A 171 -1.08 2.68 2.70
N PHE A 172 -1.61 3.14 1.54
CA PHE A 172 -2.82 3.98 1.50
C PHE A 172 -4.10 3.23 1.84
N THR A 173 -4.18 1.96 1.49
CA THR A 173 -5.37 1.13 1.66
C THR A 173 -5.27 0.31 2.94
N ASN A 174 -4.58 -0.83 2.90
CA ASN A 174 -4.58 -1.82 3.97
C ASN A 174 -4.02 -1.31 5.31
N ASP A 175 -2.88 -0.57 5.26
CA ASP A 175 -2.24 -0.10 6.49
C ASP A 175 -3.07 1.00 7.13
N VAL A 176 -3.57 1.95 6.35
CA VAL A 176 -4.43 3.03 6.84
C VAL A 176 -5.78 2.49 7.34
N ASP A 177 -6.39 1.51 6.66
CA ASP A 177 -7.64 0.89 7.11
C ASP A 177 -7.45 0.11 8.42
N THR A 178 -6.31 -0.57 8.60
CA THR A 178 -5.97 -1.25 9.85
C THR A 178 -5.80 -0.26 11.02
N ILE A 179 -5.18 0.90 10.76
CA ILE A 179 -5.12 2.02 11.72
C ILE A 179 -6.54 2.48 12.06
N GLY A 180 -7.40 2.65 11.05
CA GLY A 180 -8.80 3.05 11.22
C GLY A 180 -9.59 2.11 12.10
N GLN A 181 -9.46 0.81 11.89
CA GLN A 181 -10.10 -0.22 12.71
C GLN A 181 -9.61 -0.16 14.17
N MET A 182 -8.30 0.04 14.37
CA MET A 182 -7.76 0.21 15.72
C MET A 182 -8.36 1.44 16.41
N LEU A 183 -8.40 2.57 15.74
CA LEU A 183 -8.90 3.82 16.33
C LEU A 183 -10.42 3.79 16.57
N SER A 184 -11.21 3.24 15.64
CA SER A 184 -12.68 3.27 15.73
C SER A 184 -13.26 2.23 16.69
N SER A 185 -12.67 1.04 16.78
CA SER A 185 -13.27 -0.09 17.52
C SER A 185 -12.33 -0.73 18.53
N THR A 186 -11.07 -1.02 18.18
CA THR A 186 -10.17 -1.81 19.02
C THR A 186 -9.85 -1.11 20.35
N LEU A 187 -9.51 0.19 20.32
CA LEU A 187 -9.24 0.96 21.54
C LEU A 187 -10.46 1.02 22.48
N VAL A 188 -11.63 1.21 21.92
CA VAL A 188 -12.90 1.23 22.67
C VAL A 188 -13.15 -0.13 23.32
N GLN A 189 -12.98 -1.22 22.58
CA GLN A 189 -13.19 -2.58 23.10
C GLN A 189 -12.19 -2.94 24.20
N LEU A 190 -10.92 -2.55 24.06
CA LEU A 190 -9.91 -2.75 25.11
C LEU A 190 -10.27 -2.00 26.38
N PHE A 191 -10.66 -0.72 26.27
CA PHE A 191 -11.05 0.11 27.41
C PHE A 191 -12.33 -0.40 28.07
N SER A 192 -13.38 -0.68 27.29
CA SER A 192 -14.63 -1.24 27.76
C SER A 192 -14.44 -2.61 28.42
N GLY A 193 -13.63 -3.48 27.80
CA GLY A 193 -13.30 -4.80 28.35
C GLY A 193 -12.56 -4.73 29.68
N ALA A 194 -11.54 -3.86 29.79
CA ALA A 194 -10.81 -3.64 31.04
C ALA A 194 -11.73 -3.10 32.14
N LEU A 195 -12.55 -2.11 31.82
CA LEU A 195 -13.51 -1.53 32.76
C LEU A 195 -14.57 -2.57 33.21
N SER A 196 -15.05 -3.40 32.27
CA SER A 196 -15.99 -4.49 32.57
C SER A 196 -15.37 -5.53 33.51
N ILE A 197 -14.12 -5.96 33.26
CA ILE A 197 -13.41 -6.90 34.12
C ILE A 197 -13.28 -6.33 35.53
N ILE A 198 -12.80 -5.10 35.66
CA ILE A 198 -12.60 -4.45 36.97
C ILE A 198 -13.93 -4.29 37.70
N GLY A 199 -14.95 -3.76 37.01
CA GLY A 199 -16.27 -3.53 37.60
C GLY A 199 -16.99 -4.83 37.99
N THR A 200 -16.94 -5.85 37.13
CA THR A 200 -17.52 -7.17 37.43
C THR A 200 -16.80 -7.83 38.60
N LEU A 201 -15.45 -7.80 38.63
CA LEU A 201 -14.67 -8.36 39.75
C LEU A 201 -15.02 -7.67 41.08
N PHE A 202 -15.12 -6.34 41.08
CA PHE A 202 -15.53 -5.59 42.25
C PHE A 202 -16.91 -6.02 42.75
N LEU A 203 -17.91 -6.13 41.84
CA LEU A 203 -19.25 -6.55 42.22
C LEU A 203 -19.31 -8.03 42.66
N MET A 204 -18.51 -8.90 42.10
CA MET A 204 -18.39 -10.30 42.53
C MET A 204 -17.83 -10.39 43.96
N LEU A 205 -16.75 -9.67 44.27
CA LEU A 205 -16.18 -9.61 45.62
C LEU A 205 -17.19 -9.03 46.63
N TYR A 206 -17.94 -8.00 46.23
CA TYR A 206 -18.97 -7.41 47.08
C TYR A 206 -20.14 -8.36 47.34
N THR A 207 -20.51 -9.18 46.33
CA THR A 207 -21.66 -10.09 46.42
C THR A 207 -21.33 -11.34 47.24
N ASN A 208 -20.24 -12.05 46.96
CA ASN A 208 -19.82 -13.23 47.73
C ASN A 208 -18.35 -13.61 47.43
N LEU A 209 -17.50 -13.58 48.45
CA LEU A 209 -16.06 -13.88 48.33
C LEU A 209 -15.80 -15.35 47.93
N ILE A 210 -16.57 -16.31 48.48
CA ILE A 210 -16.36 -17.75 48.24
C ILE A 210 -16.63 -18.07 46.76
N LEU A 211 -17.75 -17.60 46.20
CA LEU A 211 -18.09 -17.81 44.81
C LEU A 211 -17.09 -17.11 43.87
N THR A 212 -16.56 -15.96 44.29
CA THR A 212 -15.51 -15.24 43.53
C THR A 212 -14.23 -16.09 43.44
N LEU A 213 -13.79 -16.70 44.55
CA LEU A 213 -12.62 -17.59 44.51
C LEU A 213 -12.84 -18.81 43.64
N VAL A 214 -14.03 -19.42 43.64
CA VAL A 214 -14.37 -20.53 42.77
C VAL A 214 -14.23 -20.12 41.30
N THR A 215 -14.79 -18.96 40.93
CA THR A 215 -14.68 -18.43 39.56
C THR A 215 -13.24 -18.13 39.16
N LEU A 216 -12.46 -17.50 40.06
CA LEU A 216 -11.06 -17.14 39.81
C LEU A 216 -10.15 -18.36 39.62
N VAL A 217 -10.40 -19.50 40.30
CA VAL A 217 -9.65 -20.75 40.10
C VAL A 217 -9.81 -21.32 38.70
N MET A 218 -10.94 -21.08 38.04
CA MET A 218 -11.19 -21.53 36.66
C MET A 218 -10.44 -20.71 35.62
N ILE A 219 -10.02 -19.46 35.90
CA ILE A 219 -9.33 -18.60 34.92
C ILE A 219 -8.00 -19.20 34.45
N PRO A 220 -7.07 -19.64 35.32
CA PRO A 220 -5.84 -20.30 34.88
C PRO A 220 -6.09 -21.54 34.01
N VAL A 221 -7.15 -22.29 34.30
CA VAL A 221 -7.55 -23.47 33.48
C VAL A 221 -7.97 -23.01 32.08
N MET A 222 -8.83 -22.00 31.98
CA MET A 222 -9.27 -21.40 30.72
C MET A 222 -8.08 -20.82 29.94
N MET A 223 -7.18 -20.12 30.60
CA MET A 223 -5.99 -19.55 29.96
C MET A 223 -5.05 -20.64 29.39
N LYS A 224 -4.79 -21.70 30.15
CA LYS A 224 -3.97 -22.84 29.68
C LYS A 224 -4.63 -23.56 28.50
N ALA A 225 -5.91 -23.86 28.60
CA ALA A 225 -6.65 -24.52 27.50
C ALA A 225 -6.69 -23.64 26.25
N GLY A 226 -7.01 -22.35 26.41
CA GLY A 226 -7.00 -21.39 25.31
C GLY A 226 -5.63 -21.22 24.67
N GLY A 227 -4.57 -21.13 25.49
CA GLY A 227 -3.19 -21.03 25.00
C GLY A 227 -2.74 -22.27 24.21
N ALA A 228 -3.12 -23.47 24.67
CA ALA A 228 -2.83 -24.72 23.96
C ALA A 228 -3.51 -24.77 22.58
N VAL A 229 -4.81 -24.45 22.53
CA VAL A 229 -5.57 -24.42 21.26
C VAL A 229 -5.04 -23.33 20.33
N ALA A 230 -4.72 -22.14 20.87
CA ALA A 230 -4.12 -21.06 20.08
C ALA A 230 -2.77 -21.45 19.48
N GLY A 231 -1.91 -22.16 20.23
CA GLY A 231 -0.63 -22.66 19.74
C GLY A 231 -0.79 -23.67 18.59
N TRP A 232 -1.74 -24.60 18.69
CA TRP A 232 -2.07 -25.52 17.59
C TRP A 232 -2.64 -24.79 16.38
N SER A 233 -3.56 -23.88 16.61
CA SER A 233 -4.15 -23.04 15.57
C SER A 233 -3.07 -22.26 14.80
N GLN A 234 -2.16 -21.58 15.49
CA GLN A 234 -1.07 -20.81 14.88
C GLN A 234 -0.19 -21.68 13.98
N LYS A 235 0.19 -22.88 14.43
CA LYS A 235 0.98 -23.83 13.64
C LYS A 235 0.32 -24.17 12.31
N TYR A 236 -0.97 -24.51 12.32
CA TYR A 236 -1.68 -24.92 11.13
C TYR A 236 -2.07 -23.73 10.23
N PHE A 237 -2.36 -22.56 10.81
CA PHE A 237 -2.55 -21.34 10.03
C PHE A 237 -1.28 -20.94 9.27
N THR A 238 -0.11 -21.05 9.87
CA THR A 238 1.17 -20.81 9.19
C THR A 238 1.38 -21.80 8.02
N ALA A 239 1.09 -23.08 8.24
CA ALA A 239 1.17 -24.09 7.18
C ALA A 239 0.17 -23.82 6.05
N GLN A 240 -1.06 -23.42 6.38
CA GLN A 240 -2.08 -23.01 5.40
C GLN A 240 -1.60 -21.81 4.57
N GLN A 241 -1.05 -20.78 5.20
CA GLN A 241 -0.57 -19.60 4.49
C GLN A 241 0.57 -19.93 3.52
N THR A 242 1.49 -20.81 3.92
CA THR A 242 2.56 -21.28 3.03
C THR A 242 2.00 -22.03 1.83
N SER A 243 1.02 -22.92 2.04
CA SER A 243 0.39 -23.67 0.94
C SER A 243 -0.44 -22.77 0.04
N LEU A 244 -1.15 -21.77 0.60
CA LEU A 244 -1.91 -20.77 -0.17
C LEU A 244 -0.98 -19.91 -1.03
N GLY A 245 0.16 -19.47 -0.48
CA GLY A 245 1.17 -18.75 -1.23
C GLY A 245 1.70 -19.55 -2.42
N ALA A 246 1.95 -20.85 -2.24
CA ALA A 246 2.39 -21.72 -3.31
C ALA A 246 1.33 -21.90 -4.42
N VAL A 247 0.07 -22.07 -4.04
CA VAL A 247 -1.05 -22.17 -5.00
C VAL A 247 -1.20 -20.86 -5.78
N ASN A 248 -1.18 -19.71 -5.09
CA ASN A 248 -1.32 -18.40 -5.73
C ASN A 248 -0.17 -18.10 -6.69
N GLY A 249 1.08 -18.37 -6.29
CA GLY A 249 2.24 -18.19 -7.17
C GLY A 249 2.17 -19.06 -8.42
N TYR A 250 1.70 -20.31 -8.28
CA TYR A 250 1.48 -21.20 -9.41
C TYR A 250 0.38 -20.70 -10.36
N ILE A 251 -0.74 -20.21 -9.80
CA ILE A 251 -1.84 -19.65 -10.59
C ILE A 251 -1.36 -18.42 -11.36
N GLU A 252 -0.67 -17.50 -10.70
CA GLU A 252 -0.15 -16.27 -11.31
C GLU A 252 0.79 -16.59 -12.48
N GLU A 253 1.77 -17.48 -12.28
CA GLU A 253 2.70 -17.90 -13.32
C GLU A 253 1.97 -18.57 -14.49
N THR A 254 1.03 -19.49 -14.20
CA THR A 254 0.30 -20.23 -15.24
C THR A 254 -0.62 -19.31 -16.03
N ILE A 255 -1.34 -18.39 -15.38
CA ILE A 255 -2.24 -17.44 -16.08
C ILE A 255 -1.42 -16.46 -16.92
N THR A 256 -0.35 -15.90 -16.38
CA THR A 256 0.54 -15.00 -17.13
C THR A 256 1.17 -15.72 -18.33
N GLY A 257 1.60 -16.97 -18.12
CA GLY A 257 2.18 -17.83 -19.16
C GLY A 257 1.16 -18.61 -19.99
N GLN A 258 -0.16 -18.33 -19.92
CA GLN A 258 -1.19 -19.15 -20.55
C GLN A 258 -0.99 -19.39 -22.05
N LYS A 259 -0.48 -18.39 -22.78
CA LYS A 259 -0.14 -18.54 -24.22
C LYS A 259 0.93 -19.62 -24.43
N VAL A 260 1.94 -19.66 -23.55
CA VAL A 260 3.03 -20.64 -23.61
C VAL A 260 2.48 -22.05 -23.29
N VAL A 261 1.66 -22.18 -22.23
CA VAL A 261 1.01 -23.45 -21.87
C VAL A 261 0.22 -23.99 -23.06
N LYS A 262 -0.53 -23.11 -23.77
CA LYS A 262 -1.33 -23.48 -24.94
C LYS A 262 -0.49 -23.90 -26.14
N VAL A 263 0.55 -23.14 -26.47
CA VAL A 263 1.42 -23.41 -27.64
C VAL A 263 2.16 -24.75 -27.48
N PHE A 264 2.56 -25.09 -26.25
CA PHE A 264 3.27 -26.33 -25.97
C PHE A 264 2.36 -27.47 -25.52
N CYS A 265 1.02 -27.32 -25.50
CA CYS A 265 0.04 -28.32 -25.11
C CYS A 265 0.31 -28.92 -23.71
N HIS A 266 0.68 -28.07 -22.74
CA HIS A 266 1.04 -28.49 -21.39
C HIS A 266 -0.10 -28.36 -20.36
N GLU A 267 -1.37 -28.25 -20.81
CA GLU A 267 -2.54 -28.06 -19.95
C GLU A 267 -2.74 -29.20 -18.93
N ASP A 268 -2.55 -30.45 -19.36
CA ASP A 268 -2.72 -31.62 -18.49
C ASP A 268 -1.64 -31.65 -17.39
N THR A 269 -0.40 -31.29 -17.74
CA THR A 269 0.70 -31.16 -16.76
C THR A 269 0.42 -30.05 -15.75
N ALA A 270 -0.01 -28.90 -16.24
CA ALA A 270 -0.36 -27.76 -15.39
C ALA A 270 -1.52 -28.09 -14.45
N ARG A 271 -2.55 -28.81 -14.94
CA ARG A 271 -3.68 -29.29 -14.14
C ARG A 271 -3.26 -30.29 -13.07
N GLU A 272 -2.35 -31.23 -13.40
CA GLU A 272 -1.83 -32.20 -12.43
C GLU A 272 -1.05 -31.49 -11.31
N GLU A 273 -0.15 -30.56 -11.65
CA GLU A 273 0.66 -29.81 -10.68
C GLU A 273 -0.19 -28.92 -9.78
N PHE A 274 -1.15 -28.21 -10.35
CA PHE A 274 -2.16 -27.48 -9.60
C PHE A 274 -2.92 -28.40 -8.63
N GLY A 275 -3.36 -29.57 -9.11
CA GLY A 275 -4.07 -30.55 -8.30
C GLY A 275 -3.25 -31.03 -7.08
N ILE A 276 -1.93 -31.18 -7.22
CA ILE A 276 -1.03 -31.56 -6.12
C ILE A 276 -0.96 -30.42 -5.09
N LEU A 277 -0.74 -29.17 -5.51
CA LEU A 277 -0.66 -28.01 -4.62
C LEU A 277 -1.99 -27.74 -3.93
N ASN A 278 -3.10 -27.83 -4.65
CA ASN A 278 -4.44 -27.60 -4.11
C ASN A 278 -4.85 -28.69 -3.10
N HIS A 279 -4.44 -29.95 -3.33
CA HIS A 279 -4.65 -31.01 -2.35
C HIS A 279 -3.90 -30.73 -1.03
N ASP A 280 -2.68 -30.23 -1.11
CA ASP A 280 -1.91 -29.87 0.06
C ASP A 280 -2.51 -28.66 0.80
N LEU A 281 -2.95 -27.63 0.07
CA LEU A 281 -3.70 -26.51 0.62
C LEU A 281 -4.96 -26.99 1.35
N ARG A 282 -5.75 -27.86 0.72
CA ARG A 282 -6.95 -28.45 1.34
C ARG A 282 -6.63 -29.13 2.67
N TYR A 283 -5.57 -29.94 2.72
CA TYR A 283 -5.17 -30.65 3.93
C TYR A 283 -4.81 -29.68 5.07
N ASN A 284 -3.99 -28.67 4.78
CA ASN A 284 -3.58 -27.67 5.77
C ASN A 284 -4.75 -26.76 6.17
N GLN A 285 -5.63 -26.43 5.23
CA GLN A 285 -6.82 -25.59 5.46
C GLN A 285 -7.83 -26.27 6.38
N ILE A 286 -8.11 -27.57 6.17
CA ILE A 286 -9.00 -28.33 7.06
C ILE A 286 -8.48 -28.30 8.50
N ARG A 287 -7.18 -28.50 8.70
CA ARG A 287 -6.58 -28.49 10.05
C ARG A 287 -6.58 -27.08 10.66
N ALA A 288 -6.22 -26.07 9.88
CA ALA A 288 -6.25 -24.69 10.34
C ALA A 288 -7.66 -24.26 10.76
N GLN A 289 -8.67 -24.59 9.94
CA GLN A 289 -10.06 -24.28 10.25
C GLN A 289 -10.59 -25.08 11.45
N PHE A 290 -10.21 -26.34 11.58
CA PHE A 290 -10.60 -27.16 12.73
C PHE A 290 -10.03 -26.58 14.04
N PHE A 291 -8.71 -26.36 14.12
CA PHE A 291 -8.09 -25.83 15.33
C PHE A 291 -8.45 -24.36 15.60
N GLY A 292 -8.69 -23.56 14.55
CA GLY A 292 -9.21 -22.22 14.70
C GLY A 292 -10.67 -22.19 15.17
N GLY A 293 -11.50 -23.04 14.59
CA GLY A 293 -12.93 -23.14 14.91
C GLY A 293 -13.25 -23.74 16.27
N ILE A 294 -12.43 -24.70 16.75
CA ILE A 294 -12.67 -25.38 18.05
C ILE A 294 -12.42 -24.45 19.25
N MET A 295 -11.71 -23.35 19.07
CA MET A 295 -11.41 -22.39 20.13
C MET A 295 -12.68 -21.87 20.81
N GLY A 296 -13.67 -21.44 20.01
CA GLY A 296 -14.97 -20.97 20.51
C GLY A 296 -15.72 -22.02 21.34
N PRO A 297 -16.01 -23.21 20.80
CA PRO A 297 -16.64 -24.30 21.53
C PRO A 297 -15.90 -24.69 22.84
N VAL A 298 -14.57 -24.81 22.83
CA VAL A 298 -13.78 -25.15 24.02
C VAL A 298 -13.94 -24.08 25.10
N MET A 299 -13.78 -22.80 24.73
CA MET A 299 -13.93 -21.71 25.70
C MET A 299 -15.35 -21.59 26.22
N ASN A 300 -16.36 -21.81 25.36
CA ASN A 300 -17.76 -21.81 25.80
C ASN A 300 -18.05 -23.00 26.74
N SER A 301 -17.55 -24.20 26.47
CA SER A 301 -17.71 -25.36 27.36
C SER A 301 -17.05 -25.14 28.72
N LEU A 302 -15.84 -24.56 28.75
CA LEU A 302 -15.17 -24.19 30.00
C LEU A 302 -15.94 -23.12 30.77
N SER A 303 -16.53 -22.14 30.07
CA SER A 303 -17.42 -21.13 30.69
C SER A 303 -18.69 -21.76 31.28
N GLN A 304 -19.28 -22.76 30.59
CA GLN A 304 -20.42 -23.50 31.13
C GLN A 304 -20.06 -24.37 32.34
N ILE A 305 -18.88 -25.01 32.34
CA ILE A 305 -18.37 -25.73 33.52
C ILE A 305 -18.19 -24.78 34.71
N ASN A 306 -17.59 -23.60 34.47
CA ASN A 306 -17.45 -22.57 35.50
C ASN A 306 -18.81 -22.11 36.06
N TYR A 307 -19.77 -21.87 35.16
CA TYR A 307 -21.15 -21.52 35.52
C TYR A 307 -21.80 -22.62 36.36
N SER A 308 -21.69 -23.90 35.96
CA SER A 308 -22.28 -25.03 36.70
C SER A 308 -21.64 -25.23 38.06
N LEU A 309 -20.30 -25.13 38.16
CA LEU A 309 -19.58 -25.18 39.46
C LEU A 309 -20.04 -24.04 40.38
N THR A 310 -20.13 -22.84 39.83
CA THR A 310 -20.60 -21.67 40.61
C THR A 310 -22.05 -21.84 41.04
N ALA A 311 -22.92 -22.42 40.20
CA ALA A 311 -24.30 -22.71 40.55
C ALA A 311 -24.43 -23.77 41.64
N CYS A 312 -23.66 -24.87 41.54
CA CYS A 312 -23.64 -25.93 42.57
C CYS A 312 -23.15 -25.41 43.93
N VAL A 313 -22.00 -24.71 43.95
CA VAL A 313 -21.45 -24.16 45.19
C VAL A 313 -22.36 -23.06 45.75
N GLY A 314 -22.91 -22.20 44.86
CA GLY A 314 -23.83 -21.15 45.28
C GLY A 314 -25.17 -21.71 45.77
N GLY A 315 -25.74 -22.74 45.13
CA GLY A 315 -26.91 -23.44 45.63
C GLY A 315 -26.66 -24.09 47.02
N LEU A 316 -25.48 -24.71 47.25
CA LEU A 316 -25.10 -25.21 48.54
C LEU A 316 -25.01 -24.12 49.60
N LEU A 317 -24.46 -22.93 49.23
CA LEU A 317 -24.42 -21.77 50.14
C LEU A 317 -25.82 -21.22 50.45
N CYS A 318 -26.74 -21.26 49.51
CA CYS A 318 -28.14 -20.89 49.76
C CYS A 318 -28.77 -21.80 50.83
N VAL A 319 -28.57 -23.11 50.75
CA VAL A 319 -29.13 -24.07 51.71
C VAL A 319 -28.41 -24.02 53.04
N LEU A 320 -27.07 -23.99 53.07
CA LEU A 320 -26.29 -24.13 54.32
C LEU A 320 -26.03 -22.80 55.07
N ARG A 321 -25.98 -21.68 54.35
CA ARG A 321 -25.62 -20.36 54.88
C ARG A 321 -26.64 -19.27 54.66
N GLY A 322 -27.81 -19.57 54.07
CA GLY A 322 -28.86 -18.60 53.82
C GLY A 322 -28.50 -17.54 52.80
N PHE A 323 -27.62 -17.88 51.85
CA PHE A 323 -27.32 -16.97 50.74
C PHE A 323 -28.56 -16.77 49.89
N ASP A 324 -28.89 -15.53 49.50
CA ASP A 324 -30.12 -15.21 48.78
C ASP A 324 -30.10 -15.68 47.32
N VAL A 325 -31.23 -16.14 46.82
CA VAL A 325 -31.40 -16.66 45.44
C VAL A 325 -31.15 -15.58 44.38
N GLY A 326 -31.56 -14.33 44.68
CA GLY A 326 -31.28 -13.20 43.81
C GLY A 326 -29.78 -12.90 43.69
N GLY A 327 -29.04 -13.00 44.80
CA GLY A 327 -27.58 -12.88 44.81
C GLY A 327 -26.90 -13.98 44.02
N LEU A 328 -27.38 -15.23 44.10
CA LEU A 328 -26.87 -16.33 43.27
C LEU A 328 -27.10 -16.06 41.80
N THR A 329 -28.29 -15.64 41.43
CA THR A 329 -28.64 -15.35 40.00
C THR A 329 -27.75 -14.25 39.43
N VAL A 330 -27.57 -13.17 40.19
CA VAL A 330 -26.69 -12.06 39.77
C VAL A 330 -25.23 -12.51 39.67
N PHE A 331 -24.76 -13.32 40.63
CA PHE A 331 -23.40 -13.83 40.61
C PHE A 331 -23.14 -14.74 39.39
N LEU A 332 -24.09 -15.57 39.00
CA LEU A 332 -24.02 -16.39 37.82
C LEU A 332 -23.91 -15.53 36.54
N ASN A 333 -24.65 -14.41 36.48
CA ASN A 333 -24.50 -13.45 35.38
C ASN A 333 -23.12 -12.79 35.36
N PHE A 334 -22.59 -12.39 36.53
CA PHE A 334 -21.25 -11.83 36.62
C PHE A 334 -20.16 -12.83 36.21
N SER A 335 -20.28 -14.10 36.56
CA SER A 335 -19.36 -15.16 36.15
C SER A 335 -19.25 -15.27 34.62
N ARG A 336 -20.39 -15.11 33.90
CA ARG A 336 -20.41 -15.06 32.43
C ARG A 336 -19.83 -13.76 31.88
N GLN A 337 -20.23 -12.61 32.45
CA GLN A 337 -19.74 -11.30 32.03
C GLN A 337 -18.24 -11.12 32.26
N PHE A 338 -17.66 -11.78 33.24
CA PHE A 338 -16.23 -11.73 33.53
C PHE A 338 -15.38 -12.50 32.52
N SER A 339 -15.86 -13.64 32.05
CA SER A 339 -15.12 -14.52 31.13
C SER A 339 -15.05 -13.97 29.70
N ARG A 340 -16.04 -13.26 29.24
CA ARG A 340 -16.15 -12.77 27.86
C ARG A 340 -15.09 -11.73 27.47
N PRO A 341 -14.84 -10.66 28.23
CA PRO A 341 -13.85 -9.65 27.88
C PRO A 341 -12.41 -10.17 27.85
N ILE A 342 -12.09 -11.21 28.61
CA ILE A 342 -10.75 -11.83 28.64
C ILE A 342 -10.38 -12.36 27.24
N ASN A 343 -11.32 -13.04 26.60
CA ASN A 343 -11.13 -13.56 25.24
C ASN A 343 -11.08 -12.43 24.19
N GLU A 344 -11.95 -11.43 24.33
CA GLU A 344 -12.01 -10.29 23.41
C GLU A 344 -10.70 -9.47 23.47
N ILE A 345 -10.19 -9.15 24.66
CA ILE A 345 -8.93 -8.42 24.85
C ILE A 345 -7.76 -9.15 24.18
N SER A 346 -7.67 -10.48 24.32
CA SER A 346 -6.60 -11.26 23.71
C SER A 346 -6.56 -11.13 22.18
N MET A 347 -7.73 -11.10 21.52
CA MET A 347 -7.81 -10.87 20.08
C MET A 347 -7.47 -9.40 19.71
N GLN A 348 -7.94 -8.44 20.51
CA GLN A 348 -7.72 -7.02 20.25
C GLN A 348 -6.26 -6.58 20.40
N VAL A 349 -5.50 -7.17 21.32
CA VAL A 349 -4.06 -6.94 21.44
C VAL A 349 -3.34 -7.24 20.12
N SER A 350 -3.72 -8.31 19.45
CA SER A 350 -3.17 -8.65 18.13
C SER A 350 -3.49 -7.61 17.05
N ASN A 351 -4.69 -7.04 17.08
CA ASN A 351 -5.12 -5.99 16.15
C ASN A 351 -4.34 -4.69 16.40
N VAL A 352 -4.07 -4.35 17.68
CA VAL A 352 -3.22 -3.21 18.03
C VAL A 352 -1.81 -3.35 17.43
N PHE A 353 -1.15 -4.51 17.62
CA PHE A 353 0.18 -4.71 17.06
C PHE A 353 0.18 -4.66 15.53
N SER A 354 -0.85 -5.19 14.87
CA SER A 354 -0.98 -5.10 13.42
C SER A 354 -1.14 -3.66 12.94
N ALA A 355 -1.95 -2.87 13.64
CA ALA A 355 -2.18 -1.46 13.33
C ALA A 355 -0.93 -0.60 13.59
N LEU A 356 -0.21 -0.86 14.68
CA LEU A 356 1.05 -0.16 14.97
C LEU A 356 2.12 -0.49 13.91
N ALA A 357 2.21 -1.74 13.46
CA ALA A 357 3.11 -2.11 12.38
C ALA A 357 2.72 -1.45 11.04
N GLY A 358 1.43 -1.35 10.75
CA GLY A 358 0.92 -0.59 9.59
C GLY A 358 1.26 0.90 9.70
N ALA A 359 1.03 1.49 10.87
CA ALA A 359 1.36 2.89 11.13
C ALA A 359 2.86 3.17 11.01
N GLU A 360 3.72 2.25 11.48
CA GLU A 360 5.17 2.37 11.33
C GLU A 360 5.58 2.40 9.84
N ARG A 361 4.97 1.56 8.99
CA ARG A 361 5.22 1.58 7.53
C ARG A 361 4.71 2.88 6.88
N VAL A 362 3.53 3.37 7.26
CA VAL A 362 3.00 4.65 6.77
C VAL A 362 3.93 5.80 7.18
N PHE A 363 4.32 5.85 8.44
CA PHE A 363 5.21 6.90 8.94
C PHE A 363 6.62 6.81 8.38
N SER A 364 7.13 5.62 8.05
CA SER A 364 8.43 5.49 7.41
C SER A 364 8.48 6.20 6.05
N VAL A 365 7.37 6.18 5.29
CA VAL A 365 7.28 6.96 4.03
C VAL A 365 7.20 8.46 4.31
N MET A 366 6.46 8.85 5.35
CA MET A 366 6.38 10.28 5.71
C MET A 366 7.72 10.85 6.21
N ASP A 367 8.58 9.99 6.74
CA ASP A 367 9.89 10.35 7.29
C ASP A 367 11.02 10.28 6.26
N GLU A 368 10.75 9.73 5.05
CA GLU A 368 11.72 9.76 3.95
C GLU A 368 12.12 11.20 3.61
N GLU A 369 13.38 11.39 3.27
CA GLU A 369 13.89 12.71 2.90
C GLU A 369 13.25 13.20 1.61
N PRO A 370 12.64 14.39 1.60
CA PRO A 370 12.10 14.97 0.38
C PRO A 370 13.22 15.32 -0.59
N GLU A 371 12.86 15.55 -1.83
CA GLU A 371 13.78 16.17 -2.79
C GLU A 371 14.34 17.46 -2.17
N PRO A 372 15.68 17.70 -2.20
CA PRO A 372 16.28 18.86 -1.54
C PRO A 372 15.63 20.15 -2.00
N ALA A 373 15.33 21.04 -1.07
CA ALA A 373 14.76 22.36 -1.42
C ALA A 373 15.76 23.17 -2.28
N ASP A 374 15.22 23.96 -3.21
CA ASP A 374 16.04 24.88 -3.98
C ASP A 374 16.71 25.91 -3.06
N THR A 375 17.95 26.26 -3.35
CA THR A 375 18.71 27.26 -2.58
C THR A 375 18.20 28.68 -2.88
N MET A 376 18.38 29.62 -1.94
CA MET A 376 17.96 31.03 -2.16
C MET A 376 18.72 31.73 -3.31
N ASP A 377 19.86 31.20 -3.73
CA ASP A 377 20.70 31.75 -4.80
C ASP A 377 20.44 31.11 -6.16
N CYS A 378 19.22 30.58 -6.39
CA CYS A 378 18.88 30.00 -7.68
C CYS A 378 18.86 31.05 -8.79
N VAL A 379 19.61 30.78 -9.86
CA VAL A 379 19.65 31.57 -11.10
C VAL A 379 18.67 30.93 -12.08
N VAL A 380 17.82 31.74 -12.71
CA VAL A 380 16.96 31.30 -13.81
C VAL A 380 17.44 32.01 -15.08
N PRO A 381 18.13 31.32 -16.00
CA PRO A 381 18.47 31.89 -17.30
C PRO A 381 17.17 32.32 -18.01
N SER A 382 17.08 33.59 -18.42
CA SER A 382 15.90 34.10 -19.10
C SER A 382 16.32 35.00 -20.27
N PRO A 383 15.99 34.66 -21.51
CA PRO A 383 15.36 33.40 -21.95
C PRO A 383 16.31 32.20 -21.89
N MET A 384 15.80 31.01 -21.59
CA MET A 384 16.57 29.76 -21.71
C MET A 384 16.55 29.35 -23.20
N VAL A 385 17.73 29.22 -23.81
CA VAL A 385 17.89 28.87 -25.25
C VAL A 385 18.30 27.42 -25.46
N GLY A 386 18.77 26.74 -24.40
CA GLY A 386 19.05 25.31 -24.41
C GLY A 386 20.47 24.92 -24.85
N HIS A 387 21.49 25.73 -24.55
CA HIS A 387 22.89 25.32 -24.67
C HIS A 387 23.26 24.41 -23.49
N VAL A 388 23.45 23.12 -23.71
CA VAL A 388 23.71 22.12 -22.67
C VAL A 388 25.17 21.64 -22.74
N VAL A 389 25.85 21.61 -21.58
CA VAL A 389 27.22 21.11 -21.49
C VAL A 389 27.38 20.18 -20.27
N PHE A 390 27.96 19.01 -20.50
CA PHE A 390 28.43 18.09 -19.46
C PHE A 390 29.96 18.16 -19.44
N HIS A 391 30.52 18.38 -18.26
CA HIS A 391 31.96 18.52 -18.07
C HIS A 391 32.43 17.57 -16.98
N HIS A 392 33.19 16.56 -17.36
CA HIS A 392 33.76 15.52 -16.48
C HIS A 392 32.73 14.86 -15.55
N VAL A 393 31.53 14.54 -16.06
CA VAL A 393 30.44 14.03 -15.25
C VAL A 393 30.63 12.55 -14.96
N THR A 394 30.65 12.21 -13.66
CA THR A 394 30.68 10.84 -13.16
C THR A 394 29.46 10.60 -12.28
N PHE A 395 28.80 9.44 -12.48
CA PHE A 395 27.56 9.13 -11.77
C PHE A 395 27.35 7.61 -11.57
N GLY A 396 26.61 7.27 -10.53
CA GLY A 396 26.08 5.92 -10.26
C GLY A 396 24.92 5.98 -9.28
N TYR A 397 23.92 5.13 -9.49
CA TYR A 397 22.73 5.03 -8.62
C TYR A 397 23.08 4.54 -7.22
N ASP A 398 24.04 3.62 -7.12
CA ASP A 398 24.54 3.09 -5.85
C ASP A 398 25.98 3.60 -5.59
N PRO A 399 26.37 3.84 -4.32
CA PRO A 399 27.71 4.32 -3.98
C PRO A 399 28.84 3.48 -4.57
N ASP A 400 28.65 2.19 -4.63
CA ASP A 400 29.69 1.23 -5.04
C ASP A 400 29.71 0.95 -6.55
N LYS A 401 28.72 1.45 -7.32
CA LYS A 401 28.60 1.16 -8.75
C LYS A 401 28.58 2.44 -9.57
N THR A 402 29.65 2.70 -10.31
CA THR A 402 29.71 3.79 -11.30
C THR A 402 29.05 3.35 -12.59
N ILE A 403 28.10 4.14 -13.11
CA ILE A 403 27.38 3.91 -14.36
C ILE A 403 27.91 4.81 -15.48
N LEU A 404 28.16 6.10 -15.18
CA LEU A 404 28.75 7.04 -16.11
C LEU A 404 30.13 7.47 -15.60
N LYS A 405 31.12 7.46 -16.48
CA LYS A 405 32.53 7.75 -16.18
C LYS A 405 32.99 8.87 -17.09
N ASP A 406 33.35 9.98 -16.50
CA ASP A 406 34.01 11.11 -17.20
C ASP A 406 33.26 11.57 -18.48
N ILE A 407 31.94 11.71 -18.43
CA ILE A 407 31.15 12.13 -19.57
C ILE A 407 31.42 13.59 -19.90
N ASN A 408 31.85 13.82 -21.14
CA ASN A 408 32.08 15.14 -21.73
C ASN A 408 31.26 15.27 -23.01
N LEU A 409 30.24 16.16 -23.00
CA LEU A 409 29.43 16.44 -24.18
C LEU A 409 28.92 17.88 -24.18
N TYR A 410 28.64 18.40 -25.34
CA TYR A 410 27.93 19.68 -25.50
C TYR A 410 26.87 19.57 -26.60
N ALA A 411 25.79 20.31 -26.42
CA ALA A 411 24.73 20.50 -27.42
C ALA A 411 24.44 22.00 -27.56
N LYS A 412 24.62 22.53 -28.77
CA LYS A 412 24.27 23.92 -29.08
C LYS A 412 22.77 24.09 -29.20
N PRO A 413 22.21 25.29 -29.02
CA PRO A 413 20.78 25.55 -29.24
C PRO A 413 20.31 25.04 -30.60
N GLY A 414 19.17 24.30 -30.59
CA GLY A 414 18.59 23.71 -31.79
C GLY A 414 19.31 22.46 -32.34
N GLN A 415 20.37 21.98 -31.68
CA GLN A 415 21.13 20.81 -32.12
C GLN A 415 20.48 19.50 -31.67
N LYS A 416 20.46 18.50 -32.55
CA LYS A 416 19.98 17.14 -32.27
C LYS A 416 21.16 16.22 -31.92
N ILE A 417 21.18 15.67 -30.74
CA ILE A 417 22.20 14.73 -30.24
C ILE A 417 21.57 13.35 -30.06
N ALA A 418 22.06 12.35 -30.77
CA ALA A 418 21.61 10.97 -30.61
C ALA A 418 22.58 10.15 -29.75
N PHE A 419 22.05 9.41 -28.77
CA PHE A 419 22.80 8.43 -27.98
C PHE A 419 22.56 7.03 -28.53
N VAL A 420 23.64 6.33 -28.88
CA VAL A 420 23.65 4.96 -29.40
C VAL A 420 24.54 4.10 -28.52
N GLY A 421 24.23 2.82 -28.36
CA GLY A 421 25.02 1.88 -27.56
C GLY A 421 24.16 0.77 -26.99
N SER A 422 24.80 -0.26 -26.42
CA SER A 422 24.12 -1.42 -25.84
C SER A 422 23.18 -1.05 -24.68
N THR A 423 22.26 -1.97 -24.36
CA THR A 423 21.40 -1.84 -23.18
C THR A 423 22.26 -1.77 -21.90
N GLY A 424 22.00 -0.80 -21.06
CA GLY A 424 22.80 -0.57 -19.85
C GLY A 424 24.07 0.28 -20.05
N ALA A 425 24.37 0.78 -21.26
CA ALA A 425 25.52 1.65 -21.51
C ALA A 425 25.45 3.03 -20.82
N GLY A 426 24.28 3.42 -20.27
CA GLY A 426 24.09 4.69 -19.55
C GLY A 426 23.29 5.75 -20.29
N LYS A 427 22.68 5.45 -21.45
CA LYS A 427 21.89 6.40 -22.26
C LYS A 427 20.77 7.10 -21.46
N THR A 428 19.86 6.34 -20.88
CA THR A 428 18.78 6.86 -20.03
C THR A 428 19.29 7.57 -18.77
N THR A 429 20.46 7.18 -18.29
CA THR A 429 21.08 7.84 -17.11
C THR A 429 21.47 9.29 -17.44
N ILE A 430 21.98 9.59 -18.65
CA ILE A 430 22.31 10.96 -19.06
C ILE A 430 21.06 11.83 -19.07
N THR A 431 19.94 11.34 -19.57
CA THR A 431 18.66 12.09 -19.63
C THR A 431 18.05 12.29 -18.23
N ASN A 432 18.18 11.30 -17.34
CA ASN A 432 17.76 11.43 -15.95
C ASN A 432 18.58 12.51 -15.19
N LEU A 433 19.87 12.61 -15.46
CA LEU A 433 20.72 13.66 -14.88
C LEU A 433 20.38 15.05 -15.42
N LEU A 434 20.04 15.15 -16.71
CA LEU A 434 19.65 16.44 -17.32
C LEU A 434 18.36 16.98 -16.68
N ASN A 435 17.40 16.12 -16.36
CA ASN A 435 16.17 16.49 -15.62
C ASN A 435 16.42 16.69 -14.12
N ARG A 436 17.64 16.47 -13.66
CA ARG A 436 18.01 16.50 -12.24
C ARG A 436 17.09 15.63 -11.37
N PHE A 437 16.74 14.42 -11.86
CA PHE A 437 16.08 13.39 -11.05
C PHE A 437 17.08 12.77 -10.05
N TYR A 438 18.37 12.87 -10.37
CA TYR A 438 19.49 12.46 -9.55
C TYR A 438 20.58 13.52 -9.60
N ASP A 439 21.29 13.74 -8.50
CA ASP A 439 22.45 14.63 -8.45
C ASP A 439 23.74 13.85 -8.81
N ILE A 440 24.65 14.50 -9.54
CA ILE A 440 25.92 13.92 -9.99
C ILE A 440 26.91 13.78 -8.85
N ARG A 441 27.86 12.83 -8.97
CA ARG A 441 28.93 12.64 -7.98
C ARG A 441 30.10 13.61 -8.17
N SER A 442 30.50 13.79 -9.41
CA SER A 442 31.56 14.75 -9.78
C SER A 442 31.31 15.34 -11.14
N GLY A 443 31.98 16.44 -11.46
CA GLY A 443 31.78 17.21 -12.67
C GLY A 443 30.70 18.28 -12.56
N THR A 444 30.29 18.82 -13.70
CA THR A 444 29.24 19.85 -13.80
C THR A 444 28.36 19.60 -15.01
N ILE A 445 27.07 19.91 -14.87
CA ILE A 445 26.13 19.98 -15.99
C ILE A 445 25.61 21.41 -16.03
N THR A 446 25.73 22.09 -17.15
CA THR A 446 25.27 23.47 -17.30
C THR A 446 24.24 23.58 -18.41
N ILE A 447 23.27 24.45 -18.22
CA ILE A 447 22.32 24.92 -19.26
C ILE A 447 22.47 26.43 -19.37
N ASP A 448 22.78 26.89 -20.58
CA ASP A 448 23.04 28.30 -20.89
C ASP A 448 24.10 28.94 -19.96
N GLY A 449 25.13 28.13 -19.60
CA GLY A 449 26.24 28.52 -18.73
C GLY A 449 25.93 28.44 -17.22
N ALA A 450 24.69 28.22 -16.82
CA ALA A 450 24.32 28.04 -15.42
C ALA A 450 24.36 26.56 -15.00
N ASP A 451 25.00 26.23 -13.88
CA ASP A 451 25.00 24.87 -13.31
C ASP A 451 23.55 24.49 -12.94
N ILE A 452 23.09 23.32 -13.39
CA ILE A 452 21.72 22.83 -13.11
C ILE A 452 21.42 22.72 -11.61
N ARG A 453 22.43 22.59 -10.75
CA ARG A 453 22.30 22.59 -9.29
C ARG A 453 21.91 23.98 -8.74
N ARG A 454 22.21 25.05 -9.47
CA ARG A 454 21.88 26.45 -9.14
C ARG A 454 20.62 26.95 -9.85
N ILE A 455 20.02 26.15 -10.71
CA ILE A 455 18.71 26.44 -11.33
C ILE A 455 17.63 25.80 -10.44
N SER A 456 16.54 26.51 -10.16
CA SER A 456 15.41 25.90 -9.44
C SER A 456 14.85 24.71 -10.23
N ARG A 457 14.47 23.63 -9.54
CA ARG A 457 13.96 22.41 -10.21
C ARG A 457 12.74 22.71 -11.07
N ASP A 458 11.84 23.53 -10.57
CA ASP A 458 10.64 23.93 -11.33
C ASP A 458 11.01 24.67 -12.61
N ALA A 459 11.94 25.66 -12.54
CA ALA A 459 12.41 26.35 -13.73
C ALA A 459 13.15 25.42 -14.70
N LEU A 460 13.98 24.51 -14.19
CA LEU A 460 14.69 23.53 -15.01
C LEU A 460 13.68 22.61 -15.74
N ARG A 461 12.78 21.98 -15.00
CA ARG A 461 11.83 21.01 -15.53
C ARG A 461 10.75 21.63 -16.44
N ASN A 462 10.37 22.88 -16.21
CA ASN A 462 9.48 23.63 -17.10
C ASN A 462 10.12 23.96 -18.46
N ASN A 463 11.46 23.97 -18.54
CA ASN A 463 12.21 24.22 -19.77
C ASN A 463 12.77 22.96 -20.43
N ILE A 464 12.43 21.78 -19.91
CA ILE A 464 12.78 20.49 -20.50
C ILE A 464 11.49 19.72 -20.78
N ALA A 465 11.20 19.41 -22.03
CA ALA A 465 10.13 18.50 -22.38
C ALA A 465 10.68 17.07 -22.51
N MET A 466 9.90 16.08 -22.10
CA MET A 466 10.30 14.67 -22.21
C MET A 466 9.18 13.83 -22.83
N VAL A 467 9.53 13.04 -23.84
CA VAL A 467 8.69 11.98 -24.40
C VAL A 467 9.24 10.65 -23.92
N LEU A 468 8.50 10.00 -23.03
CA LEU A 468 8.90 8.72 -22.42
C LEU A 468 8.62 7.54 -23.33
N GLN A 469 9.38 6.47 -23.15
CA GLN A 469 9.17 5.19 -23.80
C GLN A 469 7.80 4.61 -23.45
N ASP A 470 7.48 4.52 -22.16
CA ASP A 470 6.18 4.10 -21.66
C ASP A 470 5.30 5.33 -21.48
N THR A 471 4.24 5.40 -22.29
CA THR A 471 3.30 6.52 -22.26
C THR A 471 2.27 6.31 -21.15
N HIS A 472 2.25 7.19 -20.18
CA HIS A 472 1.20 7.23 -19.15
C HIS A 472 0.19 8.33 -19.43
N LEU A 473 -1.09 7.95 -19.54
CA LEU A 473 -2.22 8.86 -19.72
C LEU A 473 -3.08 8.83 -18.46
N PHE A 474 -3.50 10.02 -18.03
CA PHE A 474 -4.37 10.16 -16.87
C PHE A 474 -5.84 10.01 -17.26
N THR A 475 -6.66 9.50 -16.35
CA THR A 475 -8.10 9.50 -16.51
C THR A 475 -8.60 10.95 -16.66
N GLY A 476 -9.28 11.23 -17.74
CA GLY A 476 -9.72 12.57 -18.14
C GLY A 476 -9.90 12.65 -19.64
N THR A 477 -10.20 13.83 -20.18
CA THR A 477 -10.37 14.04 -21.60
C THR A 477 -9.03 14.02 -22.36
N VAL A 478 -9.07 13.78 -23.66
CA VAL A 478 -7.90 13.93 -24.55
C VAL A 478 -7.31 15.34 -24.42
N ARG A 479 -8.18 16.36 -24.36
CA ARG A 479 -7.79 17.77 -24.17
C ARG A 479 -7.00 17.98 -22.89
N GLU A 480 -7.48 17.48 -21.76
CA GLU A 480 -6.80 17.59 -20.47
C GLU A 480 -5.46 16.86 -20.46
N ASN A 481 -5.38 15.70 -21.10
CA ASN A 481 -4.14 14.94 -21.22
C ASN A 481 -3.08 15.67 -22.06
N ILE A 482 -3.45 16.38 -23.11
CA ILE A 482 -2.50 17.23 -23.88
C ILE A 482 -2.13 18.46 -23.04
N ARG A 483 -3.12 19.12 -22.43
CA ARG A 483 -2.92 20.32 -21.58
C ARG A 483 -2.05 20.06 -20.35
N TYR A 484 -1.89 18.79 -19.96
CA TYR A 484 -1.00 18.42 -18.85
C TYR A 484 0.44 18.89 -19.04
N GLY A 485 0.92 19.05 -20.30
CA GLY A 485 2.24 19.62 -20.58
C GLY A 485 2.37 21.12 -20.29
N ARG A 486 1.23 21.86 -20.25
CA ARG A 486 1.13 23.27 -19.84
C ARG A 486 -0.31 23.60 -19.48
N LEU A 487 -0.58 23.70 -18.17
CA LEU A 487 -1.93 23.79 -17.61
C LEU A 487 -2.72 25.04 -18.02
N ASP A 488 -2.02 26.16 -18.29
CA ASP A 488 -2.60 27.44 -18.70
C ASP A 488 -2.83 27.57 -20.23
N ALA A 489 -2.54 26.51 -21.00
CA ALA A 489 -2.71 26.51 -22.44
C ALA A 489 -4.17 26.65 -22.87
N THR A 490 -4.42 27.49 -23.88
CA THR A 490 -5.76 27.65 -24.47
C THR A 490 -6.16 26.43 -25.31
N ASP A 491 -7.46 26.33 -25.62
CA ASP A 491 -7.97 25.23 -26.46
C ASP A 491 -7.36 25.24 -27.87
N ASP A 492 -7.12 26.43 -28.45
CA ASP A 492 -6.48 26.57 -29.74
C ASP A 492 -5.02 26.08 -29.70
N GLU A 493 -4.29 26.34 -28.62
CA GLU A 493 -2.93 25.84 -28.43
C GLU A 493 -2.91 24.31 -28.28
N VAL A 494 -3.90 23.72 -27.60
CA VAL A 494 -4.07 22.27 -27.53
C VAL A 494 -4.26 21.67 -28.92
N VAL A 495 -5.12 22.28 -29.74
CA VAL A 495 -5.35 21.84 -31.12
C VAL A 495 -4.08 21.99 -32.00
N GLN A 496 -3.32 23.08 -31.82
CA GLN A 496 -2.06 23.26 -32.54
C GLN A 496 -1.00 22.26 -32.14
N ALA A 497 -0.87 21.98 -30.82
CA ALA A 497 0.03 20.95 -30.31
C ALA A 497 -0.33 19.56 -30.87
N ALA A 498 -1.61 19.22 -30.93
CA ALA A 498 -2.08 17.98 -31.55
C ALA A 498 -1.79 17.90 -33.05
N LYS A 499 -1.87 19.03 -33.80
CA LYS A 499 -1.47 19.11 -35.20
C LYS A 499 0.03 18.91 -35.38
N THR A 500 0.84 19.55 -34.55
CA THR A 500 2.31 19.37 -34.55
C THR A 500 2.68 17.90 -34.31
N ALA A 501 2.03 17.26 -33.36
CA ALA A 501 2.24 15.84 -33.07
C ALA A 501 1.60 14.87 -34.08
N SER A 502 0.96 15.35 -35.16
CA SER A 502 0.18 14.52 -36.09
C SER A 502 -0.99 13.75 -35.42
N ALA A 503 -1.43 14.17 -34.25
CA ALA A 503 -2.49 13.54 -33.46
C ALA A 503 -3.90 14.01 -33.84
N HIS A 504 -4.05 15.22 -34.39
CA HIS A 504 -5.33 15.87 -34.66
C HIS A 504 -6.28 14.98 -35.53
N SER A 505 -5.73 14.32 -36.55
CA SER A 505 -6.52 13.52 -37.48
C SER A 505 -7.21 12.30 -36.83
N PHE A 506 -6.58 11.65 -35.84
CA PHE A 506 -7.25 10.56 -35.14
C PHE A 506 -8.16 11.08 -34.04
N ILE A 507 -7.78 12.17 -33.34
CA ILE A 507 -8.59 12.75 -32.28
C ILE A 507 -9.97 13.16 -32.81
N THR A 508 -10.03 13.83 -33.97
CA THR A 508 -11.30 14.25 -34.57
C THR A 508 -12.21 13.08 -35.02
N ARG A 509 -11.67 11.86 -35.13
CA ARG A 509 -12.43 10.64 -35.43
C ARG A 509 -12.94 9.91 -34.19
N LEU A 510 -12.50 10.30 -32.99
CA LEU A 510 -13.03 9.77 -31.75
C LEU A 510 -14.48 10.22 -31.54
N PRO A 511 -15.31 9.46 -30.84
CA PRO A 511 -16.75 9.76 -30.70
C PRO A 511 -17.05 11.19 -30.21
N HIS A 512 -16.21 11.74 -29.33
CA HIS A 512 -16.34 13.09 -28.76
C HIS A 512 -15.13 13.97 -29.09
N GLY A 513 -14.31 13.61 -30.06
CA GLY A 513 -13.11 14.37 -30.44
C GLY A 513 -12.17 14.61 -29.26
N TYR A 514 -11.82 15.88 -29.02
CA TYR A 514 -10.95 16.29 -27.90
C TYR A 514 -11.56 16.06 -26.51
N ASP A 515 -12.89 15.94 -26.40
CA ASP A 515 -13.60 15.74 -25.16
C ASP A 515 -13.89 14.24 -24.89
N THR A 516 -13.29 13.36 -25.71
CA THR A 516 -13.33 11.90 -25.45
C THR A 516 -12.62 11.57 -24.15
N MET A 517 -13.31 10.87 -23.26
CA MET A 517 -12.74 10.39 -21.99
C MET A 517 -11.77 9.24 -22.23
N LEU A 518 -10.61 9.33 -21.57
CA LEU A 518 -9.60 8.29 -21.51
C LEU A 518 -9.71 7.56 -20.18
N GLU A 519 -9.69 6.23 -20.23
CA GLU A 519 -9.81 5.36 -19.06
C GLU A 519 -8.53 4.53 -18.92
N GLY A 520 -8.15 4.25 -17.65
CA GLY A 520 -7.12 3.27 -17.35
C GLY A 520 -5.88 3.34 -18.24
N ASP A 521 -5.11 4.43 -18.17
CA ASP A 521 -3.90 4.64 -18.99
C ASP A 521 -4.15 4.68 -20.50
N GLY A 522 -5.35 5.14 -20.90
CA GLY A 522 -5.75 5.21 -22.32
C GLY A 522 -5.98 3.83 -22.94
N ALA A 523 -6.52 2.87 -22.17
CA ALA A 523 -6.79 1.51 -22.62
C ALA A 523 -7.71 1.44 -23.87
N ASN A 524 -8.51 2.48 -24.10
CA ASN A 524 -9.37 2.65 -25.27
C ASN A 524 -8.63 3.19 -26.53
N LEU A 525 -7.32 3.43 -26.44
CA LEU A 525 -6.48 3.89 -27.55
C LEU A 525 -5.44 2.83 -27.94
N SER A 526 -5.04 2.81 -29.21
CA SER A 526 -3.88 2.03 -29.63
C SER A 526 -2.57 2.58 -29.05
N GLN A 527 -1.53 1.77 -28.98
CA GLN A 527 -0.22 2.19 -28.48
C GLN A 527 0.33 3.41 -29.25
N GLY A 528 0.21 3.41 -30.59
CA GLY A 528 0.63 4.54 -31.41
C GLY A 528 -0.18 5.81 -31.16
N GLN A 529 -1.50 5.70 -30.91
CA GLN A 529 -2.33 6.86 -30.56
C GLN A 529 -1.93 7.44 -29.20
N ARG A 530 -1.63 6.60 -28.22
CA ARG A 530 -1.09 7.03 -26.92
C ARG A 530 0.23 7.77 -27.09
N GLN A 531 1.13 7.26 -27.93
CA GLN A 531 2.42 7.90 -28.23
C GLN A 531 2.24 9.28 -28.89
N LEU A 532 1.30 9.42 -29.85
CA LEU A 532 0.99 10.71 -30.45
C LEU A 532 0.45 11.73 -29.44
N LEU A 533 -0.32 11.29 -28.43
CA LEU A 533 -0.76 12.18 -27.33
C LEU A 533 0.42 12.58 -26.44
N ASN A 534 1.37 11.70 -26.18
CA ASN A 534 2.57 12.03 -25.43
C ASN A 534 3.44 13.06 -26.17
N ILE A 535 3.59 12.92 -27.49
CA ILE A 535 4.25 13.92 -28.35
C ILE A 535 3.49 15.26 -28.29
N ALA A 536 2.15 15.25 -28.35
CA ALA A 536 1.35 16.46 -28.23
C ALA A 536 1.51 17.17 -26.85
N ARG A 537 1.62 16.38 -25.78
CA ARG A 537 1.94 16.86 -24.43
C ARG A 537 3.31 17.56 -24.37
N ALA A 538 4.31 17.00 -25.02
CA ALA A 538 5.62 17.62 -25.15
C ALA A 538 5.61 18.85 -26.08
N ALA A 539 4.77 18.87 -27.12
CA ALA A 539 4.65 20.01 -28.04
C ALA A 539 4.07 21.24 -27.36
N ILE A 540 3.06 21.10 -26.51
CA ILE A 540 2.36 22.22 -25.86
C ILE A 540 3.24 22.92 -24.81
N SER A 541 4.24 22.24 -24.25
CA SER A 541 5.15 22.80 -23.23
C SER A 541 6.01 23.93 -23.77
N LYS A 542 6.30 23.96 -25.09
CA LYS A 542 7.20 24.93 -25.74
C LYS A 542 8.61 25.00 -25.15
N ALA A 543 9.04 23.97 -24.42
CA ALA A 543 10.35 23.89 -23.80
C ALA A 543 11.49 23.93 -24.83
N PRO A 544 12.59 24.70 -24.60
CA PRO A 544 13.72 24.78 -25.52
C PRO A 544 14.58 23.51 -25.58
N VAL A 545 14.55 22.70 -24.53
CA VAL A 545 15.25 21.40 -24.48
C VAL A 545 14.23 20.26 -24.57
N LEU A 546 14.51 19.28 -25.38
CA LEU A 546 13.65 18.11 -25.61
C LEU A 546 14.43 16.83 -25.37
N ILE A 547 13.85 15.89 -24.66
CA ILE A 547 14.35 14.54 -24.47
C ILE A 547 13.39 13.55 -25.11
N LEU A 548 13.89 12.73 -26.01
CA LEU A 548 13.13 11.67 -26.66
C LEU A 548 13.70 10.32 -26.25
N ASP A 549 12.93 9.56 -25.49
CA ASP A 549 13.20 8.13 -25.23
C ASP A 549 12.36 7.31 -26.18
N GLU A 550 12.99 6.85 -27.27
CA GLU A 550 12.31 6.26 -28.42
C GLU A 550 12.08 4.76 -28.23
N ALA A 551 10.83 4.34 -28.04
CA ALA A 551 10.41 2.96 -28.26
C ALA A 551 9.09 2.90 -29.04
N THR A 552 9.21 2.52 -30.29
CA THR A 552 8.08 2.28 -31.19
C THR A 552 7.98 0.80 -31.59
N SER A 553 8.48 -0.11 -30.80
CA SER A 553 8.35 -1.55 -31.02
C SER A 553 6.90 -1.96 -30.83
N SER A 554 6.14 -2.18 -31.91
CA SER A 554 4.76 -2.70 -31.95
C SER A 554 3.70 -1.73 -32.48
N VAL A 555 4.09 -0.77 -33.31
CA VAL A 555 3.16 0.16 -33.97
C VAL A 555 3.06 -0.18 -35.47
N ASP A 556 1.86 -0.09 -36.03
CA ASP A 556 1.67 -0.28 -37.48
C ASP A 556 2.41 0.78 -38.30
N THR A 557 2.87 0.42 -39.51
CA THR A 557 3.72 1.25 -40.39
C THR A 557 3.10 2.62 -40.73
N ARG A 558 1.76 2.73 -40.76
CA ARG A 558 1.10 4.00 -41.03
C ARG A 558 1.16 4.94 -39.84
N THR A 559 0.88 4.44 -38.66
CA THR A 559 0.96 5.21 -37.41
C THR A 559 2.41 5.57 -37.09
N GLU A 560 3.36 4.68 -37.41
CA GLU A 560 4.79 4.93 -37.31
C GLU A 560 5.21 6.19 -38.08
N LYS A 561 4.81 6.33 -39.34
CA LYS A 561 5.07 7.54 -40.16
C LYS A 561 4.47 8.81 -39.52
N HIS A 562 3.28 8.71 -38.92
CA HIS A 562 2.68 9.84 -38.23
C HIS A 562 3.49 10.22 -36.96
N ILE A 563 4.03 9.25 -36.25
CA ILE A 563 4.91 9.46 -35.07
C ILE A 563 6.22 10.13 -35.54
N GLU A 564 6.89 9.60 -36.59
CA GLU A 564 8.11 10.21 -37.15
C GLU A 564 7.89 11.66 -37.57
N HIS A 565 6.84 11.94 -38.34
CA HIS A 565 6.49 13.31 -38.73
C HIS A 565 6.16 14.23 -37.55
N GLY A 566 5.50 13.68 -36.51
CA GLY A 566 5.21 14.42 -35.30
C GLY A 566 6.48 14.74 -34.51
N MET A 567 7.40 13.79 -34.43
CA MET A 567 8.70 13.96 -33.77
C MET A 567 9.58 14.96 -34.50
N ASP A 568 9.68 14.88 -35.84
CA ASP A 568 10.46 15.82 -36.67
C ASP A 568 10.01 17.27 -36.46
N ARG A 569 8.69 17.51 -36.44
CA ARG A 569 8.12 18.84 -36.17
C ARG A 569 8.37 19.26 -34.73
N LEU A 570 8.30 18.34 -33.76
CA LEU A 570 8.55 18.62 -32.35
C LEU A 570 10.01 19.00 -32.13
N MET A 571 10.96 18.38 -32.82
CA MET A 571 12.40 18.65 -32.71
C MET A 571 12.84 19.95 -33.40
N ALA A 572 12.00 20.57 -34.23
CA ALA A 572 12.36 21.81 -34.91
C ALA A 572 12.62 22.90 -33.88
N ASP A 573 13.71 23.62 -34.04
CA ASP A 573 14.15 24.76 -33.19
C ASP A 573 14.38 24.43 -31.72
N ARG A 574 14.53 23.14 -31.36
CA ARG A 574 14.80 22.68 -29.98
C ARG A 574 16.11 21.93 -29.89
N THR A 575 16.82 22.15 -28.77
CA THR A 575 17.96 21.28 -28.44
C THR A 575 17.43 19.92 -28.02
N THR A 576 17.73 18.89 -28.82
CA THR A 576 17.09 17.59 -28.64
C THR A 576 18.10 16.51 -28.30
N PHE A 577 17.82 15.76 -27.22
CA PHE A 577 18.56 14.55 -26.84
C PHE A 577 17.71 13.32 -27.14
N ILE A 578 18.24 12.41 -27.95
CA ILE A 578 17.51 11.24 -28.47
C ILE A 578 18.17 9.98 -27.97
N ILE A 579 17.45 9.14 -27.21
CA ILE A 579 17.88 7.76 -26.94
C ILE A 579 17.40 6.92 -28.10
N ALA A 580 18.31 6.63 -29.02
CA ALA A 580 17.93 6.04 -30.29
C ALA A 580 17.89 4.51 -30.22
N HIS A 581 16.73 3.97 -30.60
CA HIS A 581 16.49 2.56 -30.88
C HIS A 581 16.22 2.32 -32.39
N ARG A 582 16.22 3.39 -33.20
CA ARG A 582 15.98 3.34 -34.65
C ARG A 582 17.06 4.06 -35.43
N LEU A 583 17.46 3.43 -36.51
CA LEU A 583 18.49 3.94 -37.43
C LEU A 583 18.05 5.23 -38.16
N SER A 584 16.75 5.39 -38.48
CA SER A 584 16.21 6.59 -39.15
C SER A 584 16.43 7.85 -38.30
N THR A 585 16.17 7.80 -37.03
CA THR A 585 16.29 8.94 -36.13
C THR A 585 17.76 9.28 -35.84
N VAL A 586 18.64 8.27 -35.78
CA VAL A 586 20.08 8.46 -35.62
C VAL A 586 20.67 9.21 -36.79
N ARG A 587 20.26 8.84 -38.02
CA ARG A 587 20.79 9.41 -39.26
C ARG A 587 20.54 10.92 -39.39
N SER A 588 19.43 11.42 -38.86
CA SER A 588 19.07 12.84 -38.91
C SER A 588 19.69 13.70 -37.80
N ALA A 589 20.46 13.10 -36.87
CA ALA A 589 21.08 13.81 -35.80
C ALA A 589 22.30 14.62 -36.24
N ASN A 590 22.50 15.80 -35.61
CA ASN A 590 23.66 16.65 -35.89
C ASN A 590 24.96 16.08 -35.29
N ALA A 591 24.85 15.31 -34.20
CA ALA A 591 25.94 14.55 -33.64
C ALA A 591 25.40 13.26 -32.99
N ILE A 592 26.15 12.20 -33.16
CA ILE A 592 25.90 10.89 -32.56
C ILE A 592 26.96 10.64 -31.51
N MET A 593 26.54 10.23 -30.32
CA MET A 593 27.39 9.81 -29.21
C MET A 593 27.27 8.32 -29.02
N VAL A 594 28.34 7.58 -29.21
CA VAL A 594 28.36 6.13 -28.98
C VAL A 594 28.81 5.88 -27.54
N LEU A 595 27.92 5.28 -26.76
CA LEU A 595 28.19 4.94 -25.37
C LEU A 595 28.51 3.45 -25.22
N GLU A 596 29.56 3.15 -24.51
CA GLU A 596 29.90 1.79 -24.11
C GLU A 596 30.49 1.80 -22.69
N HIS A 597 30.00 0.90 -21.82
CA HIS A 597 30.44 0.78 -20.40
C HIS A 597 30.50 2.10 -19.61
N GLY A 598 29.58 3.03 -19.93
CA GLY A 598 29.45 4.31 -19.25
C GLY A 598 30.38 5.42 -19.71
N GLU A 599 31.04 5.24 -20.85
CA GLU A 599 31.95 6.20 -21.47
C GLU A 599 31.47 6.54 -22.89
N ILE A 600 31.74 7.76 -23.37
CA ILE A 600 31.55 8.14 -24.79
C ILE A 600 32.80 7.74 -25.54
N ILE A 601 32.72 6.69 -26.36
CA ILE A 601 33.86 6.14 -27.11
C ILE A 601 34.00 6.74 -28.50
N GLU A 602 32.89 7.18 -29.12
CA GLU A 602 32.89 7.80 -30.44
C GLU A 602 31.92 8.97 -30.47
N ARG A 603 32.25 9.98 -31.28
CA ARG A 603 31.44 11.16 -31.52
C ARG A 603 31.64 11.66 -32.92
N GLY A 604 30.55 11.93 -33.67
CA GLY A 604 30.61 12.46 -35.02
C GLY A 604 29.25 12.52 -35.67
N THR A 605 29.20 12.89 -36.96
CA THR A 605 28.02 12.75 -37.80
C THR A 605 27.88 11.30 -38.27
N HIS A 606 26.74 10.99 -38.89
CA HIS A 606 26.49 9.66 -39.43
C HIS A 606 27.57 9.22 -40.43
N GLU A 607 27.95 10.12 -41.36
CA GLU A 607 28.94 9.86 -42.40
C GLU A 607 30.33 9.67 -41.80
N GLU A 608 30.76 10.57 -40.88
CA GLU A 608 32.08 10.49 -40.23
C GLU A 608 32.25 9.17 -39.47
N LEU A 609 31.23 8.76 -38.70
CA LEU A 609 31.31 7.53 -37.92
C LEU A 609 31.27 6.26 -38.76
N LEU A 610 30.61 6.29 -39.93
CA LEU A 610 30.68 5.19 -40.90
C LEU A 610 32.05 5.06 -41.55
N GLU A 611 32.71 6.19 -41.85
CA GLU A 611 34.07 6.20 -42.41
C GLU A 611 35.10 5.71 -41.42
N MET A 612 34.91 6.02 -40.14
CA MET A 612 35.79 5.53 -39.05
C MET A 612 35.78 4.01 -38.89
N LYS A 613 34.72 3.32 -39.36
CA LYS A 613 34.53 1.86 -39.23
C LYS A 613 34.71 1.35 -37.78
N GLY A 614 34.34 2.18 -36.82
CA GLY A 614 34.43 1.87 -35.42
C GLY A 614 33.16 1.16 -34.89
N ARG A 615 32.88 1.36 -33.58
CA ARG A 615 31.75 0.72 -32.88
C ARG A 615 30.39 1.12 -33.49
N TYR A 616 30.23 2.38 -33.93
CA TYR A 616 29.03 2.82 -34.62
C TYR A 616 28.78 2.04 -35.94
N TYR A 617 29.83 1.81 -36.69
CA TYR A 617 29.75 1.04 -37.94
C TYR A 617 29.31 -0.41 -37.67
N GLU A 618 29.85 -1.05 -36.62
CA GLU A 618 29.46 -2.41 -36.22
C GLU A 618 27.98 -2.48 -35.85
N LEU A 619 27.48 -1.51 -35.06
CA LEU A 619 26.07 -1.42 -34.65
C LEU A 619 25.15 -1.13 -35.83
N TYR A 620 25.57 -0.25 -36.73
CA TYR A 620 24.77 0.14 -37.91
C TYR A 620 24.66 -0.98 -38.94
N THR A 621 25.74 -1.73 -39.19
CA THR A 621 25.78 -2.81 -40.19
C THR A 621 25.23 -4.13 -39.67
N GLY A 622 24.82 -4.21 -38.40
CA GLY A 622 24.31 -5.42 -37.78
C GLY A 622 25.39 -6.49 -37.53
N MET A 623 26.67 -6.12 -37.57
CA MET A 623 27.76 -7.03 -37.22
C MET A 623 27.79 -7.35 -35.71
N LYS A 624 27.20 -6.49 -34.86
CA LYS A 624 26.85 -6.75 -33.46
C LYS A 624 25.45 -6.21 -33.19
N GLU A 625 24.64 -7.00 -32.54
CA GLU A 625 23.27 -6.60 -32.18
C GLU A 625 23.26 -5.44 -31.18
N LEU A 626 22.24 -4.59 -31.27
CA LEU A 626 21.88 -3.57 -30.26
C LEU A 626 21.18 -4.28 -29.07
N ASP A 627 21.86 -5.23 -28.42
CA ASP A 627 21.32 -5.95 -27.26
C ASP A 627 20.99 -5.06 -26.05
#